data_a955787b5678ea56c3f1d2bdcd90eac2
#
_entry.id   a955787b5678ea56c3f1d2bdcd90eac2
#
_cell.length_a   1.000
_cell.length_b   1.000
_cell.length_c   1.000
_cell.angle_alpha   90.00
_cell.angle_beta   90.00
_cell.angle_gamma   90.00
#
_symmetry.space_group_name_H-M   'P 1'
#
loop_
_entity.id
_entity.type
_entity.pdbx_description
1 polymer ?
#
loop_
_entity_poly.entity_id
_entity_poly.type
_entity_poly.pdbx_seq_one_letter_code
_entity_poly.pdbx_strand_id
1 'polypeptide(L)'
;MAIYNLDDLLDKYSAEFLVLDFNHLFISSTIREEVWLLQRKKDSPLINKILQAAREFNIHEASVDRDLETYSGGQKAILACLLTLALIVDRKIHGLKLLLNNVLDSVSDENRSKLLQEFKEICSTHDIRLFTEKNGQIREIM
;
A
#
# COMPACT_ATOMS: atom_id res chain seq x y z
N MET A 1 19.19 13.09 2.79
CA MET A 1 18.40 11.95 2.33
C MET A 1 19.26 10.70 2.37
N ALA A 2 18.79 9.64 3.03
CA ALA A 2 19.51 8.38 3.08
C ALA A 2 19.22 7.54 1.84
N ILE A 3 20.25 6.92 1.26
CA ILE A 3 20.14 6.03 0.10
C ILE A 3 20.67 4.67 0.53
N TYR A 4 19.86 3.63 0.28
CA TYR A 4 20.21 2.26 0.63
C TYR A 4 20.13 1.36 -0.61
N ASN A 5 20.90 0.29 -0.62
CA ASN A 5 20.74 -0.78 -1.58
C ASN A 5 19.56 -1.66 -1.16
N LEU A 6 18.70 -2.06 -2.11
CA LEU A 6 17.51 -2.85 -1.81
C LEU A 6 17.85 -4.16 -1.09
N ASP A 7 18.84 -4.90 -1.61
CA ASP A 7 19.23 -6.18 -1.04
C ASP A 7 19.76 -6.01 0.39
N ASP A 8 20.62 -5.01 0.60
CA ASP A 8 21.17 -4.71 1.94
C ASP A 8 20.05 -4.36 2.91
N LEU A 9 19.06 -3.60 2.46
CA LEU A 9 17.96 -3.17 3.29
C LEU A 9 17.07 -4.36 3.68
N LEU A 10 16.70 -5.20 2.72
CA LEU A 10 15.85 -6.36 2.97
C LEU A 10 16.55 -7.38 3.87
N ASP A 11 17.85 -7.63 3.66
CA ASP A 11 18.61 -8.56 4.47
C ASP A 11 18.83 -8.05 5.89
N LYS A 12 19.15 -6.76 6.02
CA LYS A 12 19.60 -6.19 7.29
C LYS A 12 18.46 -5.61 8.13
N TYR A 13 17.41 -5.11 7.50
CA TYR A 13 16.35 -4.37 8.16
C TYR A 13 14.93 -4.88 7.86
N SER A 14 14.79 -6.07 7.27
CA SER A 14 13.48 -6.58 6.86
C SER A 14 12.46 -6.63 7.99
N ALA A 15 12.89 -6.87 9.22
CA ALA A 15 12.01 -6.88 10.40
C ALA A 15 11.49 -5.49 10.77
N GLU A 16 12.16 -4.41 10.32
CA GLU A 16 11.79 -3.02 10.59
C GLU A 16 10.98 -2.39 9.49
N PHE A 17 10.90 -3.04 8.33
CA PHE A 17 10.24 -2.50 7.15
C PHE A 17 8.94 -3.23 6.85
N LEU A 18 7.91 -2.44 6.59
CA LEU A 18 6.73 -2.91 5.89
C LEU A 18 6.98 -2.67 4.42
N VAL A 19 6.99 -3.74 3.61
CA VAL A 19 7.28 -3.64 2.18
C VAL A 19 6.01 -3.85 1.38
N LEU A 20 5.66 -2.88 0.55
CA LEU A 20 4.59 -3.02 -0.42
C LEU A 20 5.24 -3.22 -1.78
N ASP A 21 5.24 -4.47 -2.26
CA ASP A 21 5.91 -4.90 -3.48
C ASP A 21 4.89 -5.18 -4.58
N PHE A 22 5.10 -4.62 -5.76
CA PHE A 22 4.21 -4.82 -6.92
C PHE A 22 4.00 -6.32 -7.25
N ASN A 23 5.00 -7.16 -7.02
CA ASN A 23 4.89 -8.60 -7.32
C ASN A 23 4.17 -9.40 -6.24
N HIS A 24 3.89 -8.81 -5.09
CA HIS A 24 3.25 -9.48 -3.95
C HIS A 24 2.26 -8.53 -3.26
N LEU A 25 1.28 -8.04 -4.04
CA LEU A 25 0.32 -7.05 -3.54
C LEU A 25 -0.71 -7.64 -2.59
N PHE A 26 -1.14 -8.87 -2.85
CA PHE A 26 -2.22 -9.50 -2.10
C PHE A 26 -1.85 -10.94 -1.71
N ILE A 27 -2.40 -11.38 -0.59
CA ILE A 27 -2.23 -12.74 -0.08
C ILE A 27 -3.38 -13.63 -0.55
N SER A 28 -4.57 -13.05 -0.74
CA SER A 28 -5.79 -13.77 -1.05
C SER A 28 -6.41 -13.29 -2.36
N SER A 29 -7.63 -13.76 -2.68
CA SER A 29 -8.25 -13.54 -3.98
C SER A 29 -9.23 -12.38 -4.04
N THR A 30 -9.72 -11.87 -2.90
CA THR A 30 -10.71 -10.79 -2.86
C THR A 30 -10.38 -9.77 -1.77
N ILE A 31 -10.96 -8.58 -1.89
CA ILE A 31 -10.82 -7.55 -0.85
C ILE A 31 -11.38 -8.05 0.48
N ARG A 32 -12.51 -8.75 0.45
CA ARG A 32 -13.12 -9.33 1.67
C ARG A 32 -12.15 -10.28 2.36
N GLU A 33 -11.52 -11.17 1.63
CA GLU A 33 -10.57 -12.13 2.18
C GLU A 33 -9.31 -11.44 2.72
N GLU A 34 -8.79 -10.44 2.01
CA GLU A 34 -7.63 -9.67 2.48
C GLU A 34 -7.92 -9.01 3.84
N VAL A 35 -9.07 -8.34 3.95
CA VAL A 35 -9.45 -7.68 5.19
C VAL A 35 -9.68 -8.70 6.29
N TRP A 36 -10.31 -9.83 5.97
CA TRP A 36 -10.53 -10.89 6.95
C TRP A 36 -9.21 -11.46 7.49
N LEU A 37 -8.24 -11.71 6.61
CA LEU A 37 -6.93 -12.21 7.03
C LEU A 37 -6.20 -11.23 7.95
N LEU A 38 -6.34 -9.95 7.70
CA LEU A 38 -5.63 -8.91 8.45
C LEU A 38 -6.34 -8.54 9.76
N GLN A 39 -7.66 -8.56 9.79
CA GLN A 39 -8.44 -8.13 10.96
C GLN A 39 -9.23 -9.23 11.64
N ARG A 40 -9.40 -10.39 10.97
CA ARG A 40 -10.21 -11.51 11.47
C ARG A 40 -11.67 -11.13 11.71
N LYS A 41 -12.20 -10.18 10.92
CA LYS A 41 -13.58 -9.73 10.96
C LYS A 41 -14.21 -9.81 9.57
N LYS A 42 -15.40 -10.41 9.44
CA LYS A 42 -16.09 -10.57 8.16
C LYS A 42 -16.63 -9.26 7.59
N ASP A 43 -17.22 -8.43 8.44
CA ASP A 43 -17.91 -7.21 8.03
C ASP A 43 -17.24 -5.98 8.64
N SER A 44 -15.92 -5.88 8.41
CA SER A 44 -15.14 -4.76 8.90
C SER A 44 -15.57 -3.45 8.21
N PRO A 45 -15.71 -2.35 8.96
CA PRO A 45 -15.90 -1.02 8.37
C PRO A 45 -14.78 -0.62 7.41
N LEU A 46 -13.62 -1.27 7.51
CA LEU A 46 -12.48 -1.05 6.65
C LEU A 46 -12.81 -1.34 5.18
N ILE A 47 -13.65 -2.35 4.94
CA ILE A 47 -14.07 -2.71 3.58
C ILE A 47 -14.73 -1.51 2.89
N ASN A 48 -15.68 -0.87 3.56
CA ASN A 48 -16.39 0.27 2.99
C ASN A 48 -15.46 1.47 2.76
N LYS A 49 -14.51 1.68 3.66
CA LYS A 49 -13.51 2.74 3.50
C LYS A 49 -12.64 2.51 2.27
N ILE A 50 -12.22 1.27 2.04
CA ILE A 50 -11.40 0.92 0.87
C ILE A 50 -12.20 1.11 -0.42
N LEU A 51 -13.45 0.65 -0.47
CA LEU A 51 -14.29 0.80 -1.65
C LEU A 51 -14.60 2.27 -1.95
N GLN A 52 -14.87 3.06 -0.93
CA GLN A 52 -15.12 4.50 -1.10
C GLN A 52 -13.86 5.21 -1.62
N ALA A 53 -12.71 4.90 -1.04
CA ALA A 53 -11.44 5.47 -1.48
C ALA A 53 -11.11 5.06 -2.92
N ALA A 54 -11.41 3.81 -3.29
CA ALA A 54 -11.20 3.34 -4.66
C ALA A 54 -11.94 4.18 -5.69
N ARG A 55 -13.16 4.62 -5.37
CA ARG A 55 -13.94 5.49 -6.26
C ARG A 55 -13.25 6.83 -6.48
N GLU A 56 -12.57 7.36 -5.48
CA GLU A 56 -11.82 8.62 -5.60
C GLU A 56 -10.63 8.48 -6.54
N PHE A 57 -10.17 7.26 -6.78
CA PHE A 57 -9.13 6.94 -7.77
C PHE A 57 -9.71 6.38 -9.07
N ASN A 58 -11.00 6.62 -9.32
CA ASN A 58 -11.71 6.22 -10.54
C ASN A 58 -11.84 4.70 -10.73
N ILE A 59 -11.81 3.94 -9.64
CA ILE A 59 -12.09 2.50 -9.67
C ILE A 59 -13.54 2.30 -9.22
N HIS A 60 -14.48 2.55 -10.16
CA HIS A 60 -15.92 2.49 -9.87
C HIS A 60 -16.46 1.06 -9.85
N GLU A 61 -15.77 0.14 -10.49
CA GLU A 61 -16.14 -1.28 -10.55
C GLU A 61 -15.61 -2.10 -9.37
N ALA A 62 -14.98 -1.46 -8.38
CA ALA A 62 -14.46 -2.17 -7.22
C ALA A 62 -15.59 -2.83 -6.42
N SER A 63 -15.41 -4.09 -6.08
CA SER A 63 -16.36 -4.90 -5.33
C SER A 63 -15.61 -5.82 -4.35
N VAL A 64 -16.22 -6.07 -3.20
CA VAL A 64 -15.59 -6.85 -2.14
C VAL A 64 -15.31 -8.30 -2.55
N ASP A 65 -16.13 -8.87 -3.42
CA ASP A 65 -16.03 -10.27 -3.84
C ASP A 65 -15.49 -10.45 -5.25
N ARG A 66 -15.08 -9.37 -5.90
CA ARG A 66 -14.45 -9.46 -7.22
C ARG A 66 -13.04 -10.02 -7.08
N ASP A 67 -12.68 -10.98 -7.94
CA ASP A 67 -11.34 -11.55 -7.97
C ASP A 67 -10.30 -10.45 -8.27
N LEU A 68 -9.32 -10.29 -7.39
CA LEU A 68 -8.28 -9.27 -7.50
C LEU A 68 -7.47 -9.39 -8.78
N GLU A 69 -7.32 -10.61 -9.32
CA GLU A 69 -6.61 -10.83 -10.58
C GLU A 69 -7.34 -10.23 -11.80
N THR A 70 -8.62 -9.92 -11.68
CA THR A 70 -9.39 -9.34 -12.78
C THR A 70 -9.24 -7.82 -12.92
N TYR A 71 -8.58 -7.17 -11.96
CA TYR A 71 -8.27 -5.75 -12.05
C TYR A 71 -7.00 -5.53 -12.89
N SER A 72 -6.88 -4.35 -13.49
CA SER A 72 -5.64 -3.97 -14.18
C SER A 72 -4.48 -3.86 -13.19
N GLY A 73 -3.23 -3.87 -13.70
CA GLY A 73 -2.06 -3.69 -12.86
C GLY A 73 -2.09 -2.41 -12.05
N GLY A 74 -2.48 -1.30 -12.69
CA GLY A 74 -2.61 -0.01 -12.00
C GLY A 74 -3.69 -0.02 -10.93
N GLN A 75 -4.84 -0.64 -11.22
CA GLN A 75 -5.94 -0.76 -10.26
C GLN A 75 -5.53 -1.62 -9.06
N LYS A 76 -4.86 -2.75 -9.31
CA LYS A 76 -4.36 -3.60 -8.21
C LYS A 76 -3.40 -2.83 -7.32
N ALA A 77 -2.48 -2.07 -7.91
CA ALA A 77 -1.52 -1.26 -7.15
C ALA A 77 -2.24 -0.22 -6.27
N ILE A 78 -3.24 0.46 -6.83
CA ILE A 78 -4.02 1.44 -6.07
C ILE A 78 -4.75 0.77 -4.91
N LEU A 79 -5.43 -0.36 -5.17
CA LEU A 79 -6.16 -1.07 -4.11
C LEU A 79 -5.24 -1.54 -2.99
N ALA A 80 -4.05 -2.05 -3.33
CA ALA A 80 -3.07 -2.47 -2.33
C ALA A 80 -2.57 -1.29 -1.49
N CYS A 81 -2.34 -0.14 -2.11
CA CYS A 81 -1.97 1.08 -1.40
C CYS A 81 -3.08 1.54 -0.45
N LEU A 82 -4.31 1.55 -0.92
CA LEU A 82 -5.45 1.96 -0.10
C LEU A 82 -5.66 1.02 1.09
N LEU A 83 -5.50 -0.29 0.87
CA LEU A 83 -5.57 -1.27 1.95
C LEU A 83 -4.48 -1.02 2.99
N THR A 84 -3.25 -0.78 2.55
CA THR A 84 -2.12 -0.49 3.44
C THR A 84 -2.37 0.77 4.27
N LEU A 85 -2.81 1.85 3.64
CA LEU A 85 -3.12 3.11 4.32
C LEU A 85 -4.23 2.93 5.34
N ALA A 86 -5.29 2.23 4.95
CA ALA A 86 -6.42 1.97 5.84
C ALA A 86 -6.00 1.16 7.06
N LEU A 87 -5.12 0.17 6.89
CA LEU A 87 -4.60 -0.63 8.01
C LEU A 87 -3.75 0.19 8.96
N ILE A 88 -2.89 1.06 8.43
CA ILE A 88 -2.05 1.93 9.26
C ILE A 88 -2.93 2.78 10.18
N VAL A 89 -3.97 3.39 9.62
CA VAL A 89 -4.89 4.23 10.39
C VAL A 89 -5.71 3.40 11.38
N ASP A 90 -6.29 2.30 10.93
CA ASP A 90 -7.18 1.46 11.75
C ASP A 90 -6.45 0.84 12.94
N ARG A 91 -5.24 0.33 12.73
CA ARG A 91 -4.44 -0.31 13.76
C ARG A 91 -3.50 0.65 14.49
N LYS A 92 -3.51 1.91 14.13
CA LYS A 92 -2.63 2.93 14.72
C LYS A 92 -1.17 2.50 14.67
N ILE A 93 -0.77 1.93 13.54
CA ILE A 93 0.61 1.51 13.32
C ILE A 93 1.50 2.75 13.31
N HIS A 94 2.62 2.69 14.03
CA HIS A 94 3.54 3.83 14.13
C HIS A 94 4.97 3.35 14.32
N GLY A 95 5.92 4.25 14.08
CA GLY A 95 7.33 3.99 14.34
C GLY A 95 7.99 3.01 13.38
N LEU A 96 7.37 2.75 12.23
CA LEU A 96 7.87 1.83 11.22
C LEU A 96 8.55 2.58 10.09
N LYS A 97 9.20 1.80 9.23
CA LYS A 97 9.64 2.24 7.90
C LYS A 97 8.79 1.53 6.85
N LEU A 98 8.26 2.28 5.89
CA LEU A 98 7.45 1.74 4.79
C LEU A 98 8.20 1.89 3.48
N LEU A 99 8.38 0.79 2.76
CA LEU A 99 8.99 0.78 1.44
C LEU A 99 7.94 0.51 0.38
N LEU A 100 7.84 1.43 -0.59
CA LEU A 100 7.02 1.26 -1.78
C LEU A 100 7.93 0.76 -2.91
N ASN A 101 7.91 -0.55 -3.17
CA ASN A 101 8.79 -1.18 -4.15
C ASN A 101 8.05 -1.40 -5.48
N ASN A 102 8.29 -0.51 -6.44
CA ASN A 102 7.72 -0.55 -7.79
C ASN A 102 6.19 -0.53 -7.85
N VAL A 103 5.52 -0.31 -6.73
CA VAL A 103 4.05 -0.37 -6.67
C VAL A 103 3.39 0.77 -7.42
N LEU A 104 4.04 1.93 -7.52
CA LEU A 104 3.47 3.10 -8.18
C LEU A 104 3.79 3.19 -9.67
N ASP A 105 4.65 2.30 -10.19
CA ASP A 105 5.12 2.37 -11.58
C ASP A 105 4.00 2.16 -12.60
N SER A 106 2.98 1.37 -12.25
CA SER A 106 1.84 1.07 -13.12
C SER A 106 0.69 2.05 -12.96
N VAL A 107 0.81 3.03 -12.07
CA VAL A 107 -0.24 4.00 -11.76
C VAL A 107 -0.03 5.25 -12.60
N SER A 108 -1.12 5.86 -13.08
CA SER A 108 -1.05 7.11 -13.84
C SER A 108 -0.42 8.23 -13.00
N ASP A 109 0.16 9.23 -13.67
CA ASP A 109 0.84 10.34 -12.97
C ASP A 109 -0.10 11.06 -12.00
N GLU A 110 -1.35 11.28 -12.40
CA GLU A 110 -2.34 11.93 -11.55
C GLU A 110 -2.62 11.13 -10.28
N ASN A 111 -2.91 9.83 -10.44
CA ASN A 111 -3.20 8.97 -9.30
C ASN A 111 -1.96 8.72 -8.44
N ARG A 112 -0.79 8.62 -9.07
CA ARG A 112 0.48 8.49 -8.33
C ARG A 112 0.71 9.67 -7.40
N SER A 113 0.50 10.89 -7.89
CA SER A 113 0.66 12.10 -7.07
C SER A 113 -0.32 12.12 -5.90
N LYS A 114 -1.57 11.74 -6.14
CA LYS A 114 -2.60 11.65 -5.09
C LYS A 114 -2.22 10.60 -4.02
N LEU A 115 -1.79 9.42 -4.45
CA LEU A 115 -1.38 8.35 -3.53
C LEU A 115 -0.16 8.77 -2.71
N LEU A 116 0.85 9.35 -3.34
CA LEU A 116 2.03 9.82 -2.62
C LEU A 116 1.68 10.87 -1.58
N GLN A 117 0.76 11.78 -1.90
CA GLN A 117 0.32 12.78 -0.95
C GLN A 117 -0.37 12.14 0.25
N GLU A 118 -1.23 11.15 0.03
CA GLU A 118 -1.88 10.42 1.12
C GLU A 118 -0.88 9.65 1.97
N PHE A 119 0.09 8.98 1.35
CA PHE A 119 1.14 8.30 2.09
C PHE A 119 1.94 9.27 2.95
N LYS A 120 2.32 10.42 2.40
CA LYS A 120 3.08 11.42 3.15
C LYS A 120 2.30 11.94 4.36
N GLU A 121 1.02 12.23 4.20
CA GLU A 121 0.17 12.72 5.28
C GLU A 121 0.02 11.68 6.39
N ILE A 122 -0.33 10.45 6.03
CA ILE A 122 -0.55 9.38 7.00
C ILE A 122 0.76 8.98 7.67
N CYS A 123 1.83 8.82 6.91
CA CYS A 123 3.13 8.45 7.47
C CYS A 123 3.66 9.52 8.42
N SER A 124 3.47 10.80 8.09
CA SER A 124 3.85 11.89 8.98
C SER A 124 3.08 11.85 10.30
N THR A 125 1.77 11.62 10.24
CA THR A 125 0.92 11.54 11.43
C THR A 125 1.26 10.34 12.32
N HIS A 126 1.70 9.24 11.73
CA HIS A 126 1.96 7.98 12.44
C HIS A 126 3.44 7.71 12.71
N ASP A 127 4.31 8.70 12.51
CA ASP A 127 5.76 8.56 12.70
C ASP A 127 6.33 7.39 11.88
N ILE A 128 5.92 7.29 10.62
CA ILE A 128 6.40 6.29 9.68
C ILE A 128 7.30 6.96 8.66
N ARG A 129 8.50 6.40 8.47
CA ARG A 129 9.44 6.86 7.45
C ARG A 129 9.11 6.18 6.13
N LEU A 130 8.99 6.97 5.07
CA LEU A 130 8.56 6.50 3.76
C LEU A 130 9.73 6.44 2.79
N PHE A 131 9.87 5.28 2.12
CA PHE A 131 10.94 5.00 1.17
C PHE A 131 10.37 4.53 -0.15
N THR A 132 11.08 4.82 -1.25
CA THR A 132 10.80 4.24 -2.56
C THR A 132 12.06 3.60 -3.11
N GLU A 133 11.87 2.62 -4.00
CA GLU A 133 12.97 1.98 -4.73
C GLU A 133 13.06 2.59 -6.13
N LYS A 134 14.29 2.82 -6.59
CA LYS A 134 14.56 3.22 -7.96
C LYS A 134 15.93 2.69 -8.37
N ASN A 135 15.98 1.92 -9.47
CA ASN A 135 17.22 1.35 -10.01
C ASN A 135 18.02 0.55 -8.98
N GLY A 136 17.34 -0.25 -8.16
CA GLY A 136 17.97 -1.07 -7.15
C GLY A 136 18.38 -0.32 -5.89
N GLN A 137 18.12 0.99 -5.82
CA GLN A 137 18.45 1.81 -4.65
C GLN A 137 17.18 2.26 -3.94
N ILE A 138 17.24 2.29 -2.62
CA ILE A 138 16.16 2.74 -1.77
C ILE A 138 16.45 4.16 -1.30
N ARG A 139 15.47 5.04 -1.48
CA ARG A 139 15.58 6.45 -1.14
C ARG A 139 14.43 6.86 -0.24
N GLU A 140 14.74 7.53 0.86
CA GLU A 140 13.73 8.13 1.72
C GLU A 140 13.11 9.33 1.03
N ILE A 141 11.76 9.43 1.05
CA ILE A 141 11.05 10.51 0.36
C ILE A 141 10.33 11.46 1.30
N MET A 142 10.51 11.28 2.62
CA MET A 142 10.07 12.29 3.59
C MET A 142 10.91 12.26 4.86
#